data_eb987c1099b3a71796eeef3258d08049
#
_entry.id   eb987c1099b3a71796eeef3258d08049
#
_cell.length_a   1.000
_cell.length_b   1.000
_cell.length_c   1.000
_cell.angle_alpha   90.00
_cell.angle_beta   90.00
_cell.angle_gamma   90.00
#
_symmetry.space_group_name_H-M   'P 1'
#
loop_
_entity.id
_entity.type
_entity.pdbx_description
1 polymer ?
#
loop_
_entity_poly.entity_id
_entity_poly.type
_entity_poly.pdbx_seq_one_letter_code
_entity_poly.pdbx_strand_id
1 'polypeptide(L)'
;MTINGVLNLNKPVGETSMDMVRMVKRLTREKKVGHGGTLDPIASGVLPICFGQATRLMDPLVDGTKLYRAKVRLGETTDTYDSDGTIVATSDATGVTREAIESALEAFRGQILQVPPMYSALKHGGERLYDLARAGFEVEREARSVKVSRLEILEWNSPDVVLDIECGRGVYVRSIGHDLGQALGCGAHIIELDRRKAGPFIVENGVTPEAFAAAVEAGTWRDFIHTPDTVVQHLPSATVTGAMESFVKNGRPVTLGSREATADVEHGALWRVYSHDGQFLALARFDKPLGQWKPEKVFDPEPVARVKDPALS
;
A
#
# COMPACT_ATOMS: atom_id res chain seq x y z
N MET A 1 -6.73 26.29 7.47
CA MET A 1 -6.61 25.73 6.11
C MET A 1 -6.52 24.22 6.24
N THR A 2 -7.34 23.48 5.50
CA THR A 2 -7.30 22.01 5.48
C THR A 2 -6.10 21.58 4.64
N ILE A 3 -5.24 20.73 5.15
CA ILE A 3 -4.09 20.23 4.40
C ILE A 3 -4.50 19.13 3.42
N ASN A 4 -3.91 19.14 2.23
CA ASN A 4 -4.06 18.11 1.21
C ASN A 4 -2.68 17.49 0.92
N GLY A 5 -2.50 16.21 1.20
CA GLY A 5 -1.20 15.56 0.95
C GLY A 5 -1.10 14.19 1.58
N VAL A 6 0.09 13.63 1.54
CA VAL A 6 0.38 12.28 2.03
C VAL A 6 1.59 12.31 2.95
N LEU A 7 1.45 11.79 4.15
CA LEU A 7 2.53 11.53 5.08
C LEU A 7 3.05 10.09 4.87
N ASN A 8 4.35 9.93 4.68
CA ASN A 8 5.01 8.63 4.74
C ASN A 8 5.31 8.30 6.21
N LEU A 9 4.36 7.64 6.89
CA LEU A 9 4.55 7.24 8.29
C LEU A 9 5.22 5.87 8.36
N ASN A 10 6.25 5.74 9.20
CA ASN A 10 6.85 4.45 9.56
C ASN A 10 6.10 3.91 10.78
N LYS A 11 5.16 2.97 10.56
CA LYS A 11 4.36 2.37 11.62
C LYS A 11 5.22 1.41 12.47
N PRO A 12 5.24 1.54 13.81
CA PRO A 12 5.90 0.56 14.67
C PRO A 12 5.10 -0.75 14.74
N VAL A 13 5.74 -1.79 15.24
CA VAL A 13 5.10 -3.05 15.65
C VAL A 13 4.15 -2.82 16.83
N GLY A 14 3.10 -3.61 16.95
CA GLY A 14 2.14 -3.60 18.06
C GLY A 14 0.94 -2.66 17.86
N GLU A 15 1.07 -1.65 17.02
CA GLU A 15 0.00 -0.70 16.74
C GLU A 15 -0.82 -1.09 15.50
N THR A 16 -2.11 -0.77 15.49
CA THR A 16 -2.92 -0.94 14.27
C THR A 16 -2.76 0.26 13.33
N SER A 17 -3.01 0.05 12.03
CA SER A 17 -3.05 1.16 11.05
C SER A 17 -4.06 2.24 11.44
N MET A 18 -5.16 1.86 12.11
CA MET A 18 -6.17 2.81 12.57
C MET A 18 -5.73 3.62 13.79
N ASP A 19 -4.90 3.05 14.67
CA ASP A 19 -4.32 3.80 15.80
C ASP A 19 -3.40 4.92 15.28
N MET A 20 -2.62 4.65 14.24
CA MET A 20 -1.82 5.65 13.56
C MET A 20 -2.68 6.77 12.97
N VAL A 21 -3.78 6.44 12.31
CA VAL A 21 -4.74 7.44 11.81
C VAL A 21 -5.33 8.26 12.96
N ARG A 22 -5.71 7.63 14.08
CA ARG A 22 -6.26 8.32 15.26
C ARG A 22 -5.21 9.24 15.88
N MET A 23 -3.97 8.77 16.03
CA MET A 23 -2.84 9.58 16.52
C MET A 23 -2.64 10.83 15.63
N VAL A 24 -2.53 10.65 14.32
CA VAL A 24 -2.32 11.75 13.37
C VAL A 24 -3.48 12.76 13.43
N LYS A 25 -4.74 12.29 13.46
CA LYS A 25 -5.91 13.16 13.63
C LYS A 25 -5.86 13.97 14.91
N ARG A 26 -5.51 13.34 16.03
CA ARG A 26 -5.43 14.00 17.36
C ARG A 26 -4.35 15.08 17.37
N LEU A 27 -3.16 14.79 16.84
CA LEU A 27 -2.03 15.69 16.82
C LEU A 27 -2.26 16.89 15.90
N THR A 28 -2.73 16.64 14.68
CA THR A 28 -2.88 17.69 13.65
C THR A 28 -4.21 18.41 13.70
N ARG A 29 -5.22 17.86 14.39
CA ARG A 29 -6.62 18.31 14.41
C ARG A 29 -7.31 18.27 13.04
N GLU A 30 -6.71 17.57 12.07
CA GLU A 30 -7.29 17.37 10.75
C GLU A 30 -8.42 16.34 10.80
N LYS A 31 -9.57 16.67 10.18
CA LYS A 31 -10.78 15.83 10.25
C LYS A 31 -10.74 14.69 9.22
N LYS A 32 -10.28 14.99 8.01
CA LYS A 32 -10.28 14.05 6.89
C LYS A 32 -8.90 13.44 6.73
N VAL A 33 -8.68 12.30 7.41
CA VAL A 33 -7.40 11.54 7.40
C VAL A 33 -7.74 10.05 7.24
N GLY A 34 -6.98 9.35 6.41
CA GLY A 34 -7.10 7.90 6.20
C GLY A 34 -5.76 7.31 5.77
N HIS A 35 -5.64 5.96 5.68
CA HIS A 35 -4.40 5.30 5.28
C HIS A 35 -4.54 4.61 3.92
N GLY A 36 -3.44 4.52 3.17
CA GLY A 36 -3.34 3.90 1.84
C GLY A 36 -2.91 2.44 1.88
N GLY A 37 -3.57 1.61 2.69
CA GLY A 37 -3.33 0.16 2.79
C GLY A 37 -3.01 -0.29 4.21
N THR A 38 -3.80 -1.22 4.72
CA THR A 38 -3.67 -1.75 6.08
C THR A 38 -2.34 -2.47 6.27
N LEU A 39 -1.76 -2.30 7.47
CA LEU A 39 -0.72 -3.14 8.05
C LEU A 39 -1.29 -3.82 9.28
N ASP A 40 -0.98 -5.11 9.46
CA ASP A 40 -1.34 -5.88 10.64
C ASP A 40 -0.58 -5.34 11.88
N PRO A 41 -1.01 -5.62 13.13
CA PRO A 41 -0.31 -5.17 14.32
C PRO A 41 1.15 -5.62 14.38
N ILE A 42 1.43 -6.88 14.05
CA ILE A 42 2.79 -7.44 13.96
C ILE A 42 3.68 -6.72 12.94
N ALA A 43 3.09 -6.14 11.89
CA ALA A 43 3.84 -5.52 10.82
C ALA A 43 4.30 -4.12 11.17
N SER A 44 5.53 -3.77 10.79
CA SER A 44 6.10 -2.42 10.79
C SER A 44 6.20 -1.83 9.38
N GLY A 45 6.70 -0.59 9.29
CA GLY A 45 7.13 0.02 8.05
C GLY A 45 6.13 1.00 7.42
N VAL A 46 6.26 1.19 6.12
CA VAL A 46 5.59 2.25 5.35
C VAL A 46 4.07 2.18 5.45
N LEU A 47 3.46 3.18 6.07
CA LEU A 47 2.01 3.39 6.13
C LEU A 47 1.66 4.78 5.59
N PRO A 48 1.32 4.93 4.32
CA PRO A 48 0.94 6.21 3.77
C PRO A 48 -0.35 6.72 4.41
N ILE A 49 -0.30 7.91 5.02
CA ILE A 49 -1.44 8.58 5.64
C ILE A 49 -1.86 9.76 4.76
N CYS A 50 -3.08 9.70 4.23
CA CYS A 50 -3.65 10.72 3.36
C CYS A 50 -4.44 11.75 4.13
N PHE A 51 -4.26 13.03 3.80
CA PHE A 51 -4.97 14.17 4.36
C PHE A 51 -5.90 14.81 3.34
N GLY A 52 -7.04 15.30 3.79
CA GLY A 52 -7.96 16.11 2.99
C GLY A 52 -8.36 15.43 1.68
N GLN A 53 -8.14 16.10 0.56
CA GLN A 53 -8.49 15.59 -0.76
C GLN A 53 -7.60 14.41 -1.21
N ALA A 54 -6.37 14.28 -0.68
CA ALA A 54 -5.51 13.14 -1.00
C ALA A 54 -6.11 11.79 -0.57
N THR A 55 -7.10 11.77 0.35
CA THR A 55 -7.85 10.54 0.67
C THR A 55 -8.56 9.92 -0.55
N ARG A 56 -8.78 10.70 -1.60
CA ARG A 56 -9.34 10.21 -2.87
C ARG A 56 -8.32 9.40 -3.70
N LEU A 57 -7.04 9.43 -3.31
CA LEU A 57 -5.94 8.67 -3.94
C LEU A 57 -5.57 7.39 -3.16
N MET A 58 -6.37 6.99 -2.17
CA MET A 58 -6.11 5.76 -1.42
C MET A 58 -6.17 4.51 -2.31
N ASP A 59 -7.09 4.44 -3.28
CA ASP A 59 -7.17 3.30 -4.21
C ASP A 59 -5.88 3.14 -5.03
N PRO A 60 -5.33 4.18 -5.70
CA PRO A 60 -4.01 4.12 -6.34
C PRO A 60 -2.89 3.63 -5.42
N LEU A 61 -2.88 4.04 -4.14
CA LEU A 61 -1.91 3.54 -3.15
C LEU A 61 -2.10 2.05 -2.86
N VAL A 62 -3.37 1.63 -2.69
CA VAL A 62 -3.69 0.21 -2.46
C VAL A 62 -3.37 -0.64 -3.68
N ASP A 63 -3.55 -0.12 -4.90
CA ASP A 63 -3.24 -0.82 -6.16
C ASP A 63 -1.73 -0.86 -6.47
N GLY A 64 -0.96 0.11 -5.95
CA GLY A 64 0.48 0.19 -6.17
C GLY A 64 1.25 -1.03 -5.64
N THR A 65 2.47 -1.22 -6.14
CA THR A 65 3.39 -2.27 -5.71
C THR A 65 3.84 -2.07 -4.26
N LYS A 66 3.97 -3.16 -3.50
CA LYS A 66 4.54 -3.20 -2.15
C LYS A 66 5.75 -4.11 -2.13
N LEU A 67 6.73 -3.74 -1.30
CA LEU A 67 7.85 -4.59 -0.95
C LEU A 67 7.78 -4.90 0.56
N TYR A 68 7.78 -6.17 0.89
CA TYR A 68 7.83 -6.64 2.27
C TYR A 68 9.12 -7.40 2.51
N ARG A 69 9.67 -7.24 3.72
CA ARG A 69 10.63 -8.15 4.30
C ARG A 69 9.92 -8.95 5.38
N ALA A 70 9.90 -10.26 5.23
CA ALA A 70 9.23 -11.16 6.13
C ALA A 70 10.21 -12.20 6.69
N LYS A 71 10.18 -12.40 8.00
CA LYS A 71 10.88 -13.51 8.65
C LYS A 71 9.87 -14.59 8.96
N VAL A 72 10.07 -15.75 8.37
CA VAL A 72 9.21 -16.92 8.47
C VAL A 72 9.89 -17.94 9.34
N ARG A 73 9.22 -18.44 10.36
CA ARG A 73 9.66 -19.56 11.19
C ARG A 73 9.03 -20.83 10.69
N LEU A 74 9.87 -21.81 10.36
CA LEU A 74 9.47 -23.18 9.99
C LEU A 74 9.30 -24.03 11.25
N GLY A 75 8.49 -25.07 11.13
CA GLY A 75 8.26 -26.05 12.20
C GLY A 75 7.13 -25.70 13.16
N GLU A 76 6.51 -24.53 13.04
CA GLU A 76 5.40 -24.11 13.89
C GLU A 76 4.29 -23.48 13.05
N THR A 77 3.04 -23.80 13.35
CA THR A 77 1.86 -23.17 12.71
C THR A 77 1.02 -22.51 13.77
N THR A 78 0.58 -21.28 13.50
CA THR A 78 -0.35 -20.52 14.36
C THR A 78 -1.71 -20.34 13.67
N ASP A 79 -2.76 -20.09 14.45
CA ASP A 79 -4.12 -19.86 13.95
C ASP A 79 -4.28 -18.55 13.16
N THR A 80 -3.40 -17.55 13.37
CA THR A 80 -3.38 -16.28 12.65
C THR A 80 -2.40 -16.26 11.49
N TYR A 81 -1.55 -17.29 11.33
CA TYR A 81 -0.41 -17.39 10.39
C TYR A 81 0.71 -16.39 10.70
N ASP A 82 0.71 -15.79 11.90
CA ASP A 82 1.75 -14.90 12.43
C ASP A 82 1.97 -15.13 13.93
N SER A 83 2.94 -14.44 14.53
CA SER A 83 3.32 -14.62 15.95
C SER A 83 2.32 -14.02 16.95
N ASP A 84 1.28 -13.28 16.51
CA ASP A 84 0.21 -12.80 17.40
C ASP A 84 -0.79 -13.93 17.74
N GLY A 85 -0.76 -15.03 16.97
CA GLY A 85 -1.64 -16.18 17.16
C GLY A 85 -1.13 -17.22 18.14
N THR A 86 -2.00 -18.21 18.42
CA THR A 86 -1.67 -19.37 19.22
C THR A 86 -1.06 -20.46 18.36
N ILE A 87 0.02 -21.12 18.82
CA ILE A 87 0.60 -22.28 18.15
C ILE A 87 -0.40 -23.43 18.19
N VAL A 88 -0.80 -23.90 17.01
CA VAL A 88 -1.77 -25.00 16.82
C VAL A 88 -1.13 -26.31 16.39
N ALA A 89 0.08 -26.26 15.83
CA ALA A 89 0.85 -27.44 15.46
C ALA A 89 2.35 -27.15 15.50
N THR A 90 3.14 -28.19 15.79
CA THR A 90 4.61 -28.16 15.73
C THR A 90 5.09 -29.40 14.98
N SER A 91 6.16 -29.24 14.20
CA SER A 91 6.78 -30.30 13.42
C SER A 91 8.30 -30.11 13.34
N ASP A 92 9.04 -31.14 13.04
CA ASP A 92 10.48 -31.03 12.85
C ASP A 92 10.81 -30.38 11.49
N ALA A 93 11.56 -29.29 11.54
CA ALA A 93 12.05 -28.58 10.35
C ALA A 93 13.56 -28.72 10.13
N THR A 94 14.27 -29.53 10.95
CA THR A 94 15.75 -29.66 10.90
C THR A 94 16.26 -30.20 9.57
N GLY A 95 15.44 -30.98 8.84
CA GLY A 95 15.76 -31.51 7.51
C GLY A 95 15.54 -30.57 6.35
N VAL A 96 14.98 -29.38 6.58
CA VAL A 96 14.72 -28.42 5.51
C VAL A 96 16.02 -27.75 5.07
N THR A 97 16.28 -27.75 3.76
CA THR A 97 17.46 -27.08 3.17
C THR A 97 17.07 -25.81 2.43
N ARG A 98 18.05 -24.93 2.17
CA ARG A 98 17.82 -23.70 1.37
C ARG A 98 17.29 -24.03 -0.02
N GLU A 99 17.80 -25.11 -0.65
CA GLU A 99 17.39 -25.54 -1.99
C GLU A 99 15.94 -26.03 -2.00
N ALA A 100 15.50 -26.73 -0.94
CA ALA A 100 14.11 -27.15 -0.79
C ALA A 100 13.17 -25.93 -0.65
N ILE A 101 13.57 -24.91 0.13
CA ILE A 101 12.82 -23.66 0.25
C ILE A 101 12.75 -22.96 -1.11
N GLU A 102 13.88 -22.77 -1.82
CA GLU A 102 13.91 -22.11 -3.12
C GLU A 102 13.01 -22.80 -4.14
N SER A 103 13.03 -24.13 -4.19
CA SER A 103 12.16 -24.92 -5.06
C SER A 103 10.67 -24.73 -4.72
N ALA A 104 10.33 -24.71 -3.42
CA ALA A 104 8.95 -24.47 -2.98
C ALA A 104 8.46 -23.06 -3.31
N LEU A 105 9.35 -22.04 -3.24
CA LEU A 105 9.01 -20.65 -3.53
C LEU A 105 8.61 -20.41 -4.99
N GLU A 106 8.98 -21.28 -5.94
CA GLU A 106 8.60 -21.12 -7.35
C GLU A 106 7.08 -21.10 -7.55
N ALA A 107 6.34 -21.88 -6.75
CA ALA A 107 4.87 -21.93 -6.81
C ALA A 107 4.19 -20.63 -6.32
N PHE A 108 4.92 -19.76 -5.63
CA PHE A 108 4.41 -18.53 -5.07
C PHE A 108 4.84 -17.28 -5.88
N ARG A 109 5.45 -17.45 -7.06
CA ARG A 109 5.85 -16.37 -7.97
C ARG A 109 4.86 -16.19 -9.11
N GLY A 110 4.73 -14.96 -9.59
CA GLY A 110 3.84 -14.63 -10.71
C GLY A 110 2.39 -14.44 -10.28
N GLN A 111 1.46 -14.94 -11.10
CA GLN A 111 0.03 -14.91 -10.80
C GLN A 111 -0.32 -16.18 -10.02
N ILE A 112 -0.70 -16.04 -8.76
CA ILE A 112 -1.00 -17.15 -7.88
C ILE A 112 -2.45 -17.12 -7.38
N LEU A 113 -2.98 -18.27 -6.98
CA LEU A 113 -4.23 -18.37 -6.24
C LEU A 113 -3.92 -18.44 -4.75
N GLN A 114 -4.44 -17.51 -3.96
CA GLN A 114 -4.19 -17.44 -2.53
C GLN A 114 -5.50 -17.43 -1.76
N VAL A 115 -5.62 -18.26 -0.74
CA VAL A 115 -6.72 -18.23 0.23
C VAL A 115 -6.37 -17.17 1.30
N PRO A 116 -7.22 -16.13 1.47
CA PRO A 116 -6.99 -15.13 2.50
C PRO A 116 -7.04 -15.75 3.91
N PRO A 117 -6.27 -15.25 4.89
CA PRO A 117 -6.38 -15.74 6.26
C PRO A 117 -7.72 -15.34 6.89
N MET A 118 -8.19 -16.12 7.90
CA MET A 118 -9.40 -15.78 8.66
C MET A 118 -9.27 -14.42 9.34
N TYR A 119 -8.09 -14.12 9.88
CA TYR A 119 -7.79 -12.83 10.49
C TYR A 119 -7.49 -11.76 9.43
N SER A 120 -8.51 -11.40 8.63
CA SER A 120 -8.39 -10.36 7.59
C SER A 120 -9.57 -9.38 7.61
N ALA A 121 -9.38 -8.21 6.99
CA ALA A 121 -10.40 -7.17 6.88
C ALA A 121 -11.45 -7.45 5.77
N LEU A 122 -11.36 -8.58 5.08
CA LEU A 122 -12.35 -8.99 4.08
C LEU A 122 -13.70 -9.24 4.74
N LYS A 123 -14.77 -9.04 3.98
CA LYS A 123 -16.14 -9.28 4.44
C LYS A 123 -16.68 -10.59 3.87
N HIS A 124 -17.37 -11.35 4.72
CA HIS A 124 -18.18 -12.49 4.38
C HIS A 124 -19.58 -12.28 4.97
N GLY A 125 -20.63 -12.33 4.15
CA GLY A 125 -22.00 -12.08 4.60
C GLY A 125 -22.25 -10.68 5.23
N GLY A 126 -21.39 -9.69 4.94
CA GLY A 126 -21.48 -8.34 5.51
C GLY A 126 -20.61 -8.10 6.74
N GLU A 127 -20.16 -9.14 7.45
CA GLU A 127 -19.26 -9.10 8.60
C GLU A 127 -17.80 -9.27 8.18
N ARG A 128 -16.86 -8.74 8.96
CA ARG A 128 -15.44 -8.89 8.65
C ARG A 128 -14.94 -10.25 9.13
N LEU A 129 -14.07 -10.89 8.36
CA LEU A 129 -13.53 -12.20 8.69
C LEU A 129 -12.83 -12.22 10.05
N TYR A 130 -12.08 -11.17 10.41
CA TYR A 130 -11.44 -11.11 11.73
C TYR A 130 -12.44 -11.04 12.90
N ASP A 131 -13.64 -10.45 12.72
CA ASP A 131 -14.66 -10.43 13.76
C ASP A 131 -15.27 -11.83 13.94
N LEU A 132 -15.53 -12.54 12.84
CA LEU A 132 -15.98 -13.94 12.86
C LEU A 132 -14.93 -14.86 13.50
N ALA A 133 -13.63 -14.69 13.14
CA ALA A 133 -12.55 -15.49 13.73
C ALA A 133 -12.47 -15.30 15.26
N ARG A 134 -12.55 -14.05 15.74
CA ARG A 134 -12.58 -13.75 17.20
C ARG A 134 -13.78 -14.31 17.91
N ALA A 135 -14.91 -14.44 17.22
CA ALA A 135 -16.11 -15.10 17.74
C ALA A 135 -16.05 -16.64 17.67
N GLY A 136 -14.92 -17.21 17.20
CA GLY A 136 -14.69 -18.66 17.08
C GLY A 136 -15.34 -19.30 15.85
N PHE A 137 -15.80 -18.50 14.88
CA PHE A 137 -16.35 -19.02 13.64
C PHE A 137 -15.26 -19.15 12.59
N GLU A 138 -15.19 -20.31 11.94
CA GLU A 138 -14.43 -20.53 10.73
C GLU A 138 -15.36 -20.58 9.53
N VAL A 139 -15.04 -19.83 8.47
CA VAL A 139 -15.81 -19.80 7.23
C VAL A 139 -14.95 -20.18 6.05
N GLU A 140 -15.54 -20.83 5.06
CA GLU A 140 -14.88 -21.14 3.81
C GLU A 140 -14.55 -19.84 3.06
N ARG A 141 -13.33 -19.74 2.55
CA ARG A 141 -12.82 -18.58 1.85
C ARG A 141 -12.39 -18.99 0.44
N GLU A 142 -12.93 -18.28 -0.53
CA GLU A 142 -12.55 -18.48 -1.92
C GLU A 142 -11.11 -18.03 -2.17
N ALA A 143 -10.35 -18.84 -2.91
CA ALA A 143 -9.04 -18.45 -3.40
C ALA A 143 -9.15 -17.28 -4.38
N ARG A 144 -8.24 -16.32 -4.27
CA ARG A 144 -8.20 -15.12 -5.11
C ARG A 144 -6.92 -15.05 -5.89
N SER A 145 -7.04 -14.63 -7.15
CA SER A 145 -5.87 -14.40 -8.00
C SER A 145 -5.16 -13.13 -7.55
N VAL A 146 -3.88 -13.26 -7.18
CA VAL A 146 -3.01 -12.17 -6.73
C VAL A 146 -1.64 -12.28 -7.43
N LYS A 147 -0.90 -11.16 -7.49
CA LYS A 147 0.40 -11.10 -8.18
C LYS A 147 1.55 -10.92 -7.20
N VAL A 148 2.52 -11.82 -7.26
CA VAL A 148 3.82 -11.73 -6.59
C VAL A 148 4.88 -11.57 -7.68
N SER A 149 5.41 -10.35 -7.85
CA SER A 149 6.35 -10.05 -8.94
C SER A 149 7.77 -10.52 -8.65
N ARG A 150 8.15 -10.58 -7.36
CA ARG A 150 9.45 -11.05 -6.90
C ARG A 150 9.32 -11.70 -5.53
N LEU A 151 10.03 -12.79 -5.32
CA LEU A 151 10.09 -13.51 -4.05
C LEU A 151 11.46 -14.17 -3.95
N GLU A 152 12.29 -13.72 -3.00
CA GLU A 152 13.70 -14.08 -2.87
C GLU A 152 14.06 -14.39 -1.42
N ILE A 153 14.94 -15.39 -1.22
CA ILE A 153 15.53 -15.66 0.08
C ILE A 153 16.70 -14.71 0.30
N LEU A 154 16.60 -13.87 1.31
CA LEU A 154 17.70 -13.03 1.76
C LEU A 154 18.65 -13.80 2.69
N GLU A 155 18.07 -14.45 3.71
CA GLU A 155 18.81 -15.14 4.75
C GLU A 155 18.14 -16.50 5.04
N TRP A 156 18.95 -17.50 5.35
CA TRP A 156 18.50 -18.80 5.84
C TRP A 156 19.32 -19.22 7.06
N ASN A 157 18.68 -19.24 8.21
CA ASN A 157 19.25 -19.70 9.49
C ASN A 157 18.20 -20.59 10.18
N SER A 158 18.23 -21.90 9.92
CA SER A 158 17.23 -22.85 10.44
C SER A 158 16.91 -22.58 11.92
N PRO A 159 15.60 -22.50 12.30
CA PRO A 159 14.42 -22.72 11.47
C PRO A 159 13.88 -21.45 10.77
N ASP A 160 14.57 -20.33 10.79
CA ASP A 160 14.09 -19.03 10.33
C ASP A 160 14.61 -18.70 8.92
N VAL A 161 13.71 -18.31 8.01
CA VAL A 161 14.04 -17.80 6.67
C VAL A 161 13.56 -16.36 6.51
N VAL A 162 14.42 -15.49 5.96
CA VAL A 162 14.08 -14.10 5.65
C VAL A 162 13.82 -13.98 4.15
N LEU A 163 12.64 -13.46 3.80
CA LEU A 163 12.18 -13.31 2.42
C LEU A 163 11.96 -11.84 2.07
N ASP A 164 12.40 -11.40 0.89
CA ASP A 164 11.92 -10.18 0.25
C ASP A 164 10.81 -10.53 -0.75
N ILE A 165 9.66 -9.85 -0.61
CA ILE A 165 8.42 -10.16 -1.33
C ILE A 165 7.90 -8.90 -1.99
N GLU A 166 8.02 -8.80 -3.32
CA GLU A 166 7.42 -7.71 -4.09
C GLU A 166 6.10 -8.17 -4.68
N CYS A 167 5.01 -7.46 -4.37
CA CYS A 167 3.68 -7.91 -4.72
C CYS A 167 2.70 -6.76 -5.00
N GLY A 168 1.60 -7.10 -5.66
CA GLY A 168 0.49 -6.24 -5.94
C GLY A 168 -0.55 -6.19 -4.81
N ARG A 169 -1.72 -5.64 -5.16
CA ARG A 169 -2.88 -5.57 -4.26
C ARG A 169 -3.36 -6.96 -3.86
N GLY A 170 -3.78 -7.08 -2.60
CA GLY A 170 -4.53 -8.24 -2.09
C GLY A 170 -3.67 -9.42 -1.65
N VAL A 171 -2.35 -9.38 -1.84
CA VAL A 171 -1.45 -10.42 -1.31
C VAL A 171 -1.40 -10.35 0.21
N TYR A 172 -1.58 -11.49 0.85
CA TYR A 172 -1.36 -11.71 2.27
C TYR A 172 -0.01 -12.42 2.46
N VAL A 173 0.98 -11.69 2.98
CA VAL A 173 2.31 -12.25 3.24
C VAL A 173 2.22 -13.39 4.27
N ARG A 174 1.28 -13.29 5.22
CA ARG A 174 1.01 -14.35 6.21
C ARG A 174 0.60 -15.67 5.55
N SER A 175 -0.29 -15.61 4.54
CA SER A 175 -0.63 -16.81 3.77
C SER A 175 0.57 -17.36 2.99
N ILE A 176 1.46 -16.52 2.43
CA ILE A 176 2.69 -17.02 1.77
C ILE A 176 3.54 -17.81 2.76
N GLY A 177 3.77 -17.28 3.97
CA GLY A 177 4.55 -17.97 5.01
C GLY A 177 3.92 -19.30 5.43
N HIS A 178 2.61 -19.29 5.68
CA HIS A 178 1.85 -20.50 6.04
C HIS A 178 1.90 -21.55 4.92
N ASP A 179 1.58 -21.16 3.69
CA ASP A 179 1.51 -22.08 2.54
C ASP A 179 2.90 -22.63 2.19
N LEU A 180 3.97 -21.84 2.36
CA LEU A 180 5.35 -22.31 2.24
C LEU A 180 5.63 -23.44 3.25
N GLY A 181 5.23 -23.26 4.52
CA GLY A 181 5.37 -24.28 5.54
C GLY A 181 4.59 -25.57 5.22
N GLN A 182 3.39 -25.44 4.62
CA GLN A 182 2.61 -26.58 4.15
C GLN A 182 3.31 -27.30 2.99
N ALA A 183 3.84 -26.55 2.00
CA ALA A 183 4.56 -27.11 0.86
C ALA A 183 5.84 -27.86 1.30
N LEU A 184 6.50 -27.39 2.36
CA LEU A 184 7.67 -28.05 2.96
C LEU A 184 7.32 -29.21 3.91
N GLY A 185 6.03 -29.37 4.26
CA GLY A 185 5.53 -30.43 5.14
C GLY A 185 5.82 -30.24 6.64
N CYS A 186 6.38 -29.09 7.05
CA CYS A 186 6.73 -28.82 8.45
C CYS A 186 5.86 -27.73 9.11
N GLY A 187 4.99 -27.04 8.36
CA GLY A 187 4.29 -25.86 8.84
C GLY A 187 5.20 -24.64 9.01
N ALA A 188 4.61 -23.45 9.00
CA ALA A 188 5.31 -22.20 9.23
C ALA A 188 4.34 -21.06 9.60
N HIS A 189 4.91 -19.98 10.18
CA HIS A 189 4.21 -18.72 10.42
C HIS A 189 5.18 -17.54 10.31
N ILE A 190 4.64 -16.34 10.14
CA ILE A 190 5.42 -15.10 10.12
C ILE A 190 5.76 -14.67 11.56
N ILE A 191 7.03 -14.40 11.84
CA ILE A 191 7.48 -13.89 13.14
C ILE A 191 7.89 -12.40 13.10
N GLU A 192 8.29 -11.91 11.92
CA GLU A 192 8.55 -10.48 11.70
C GLU A 192 8.06 -10.10 10.30
N LEU A 193 7.47 -8.91 10.18
CA LEU A 193 6.97 -8.38 8.91
C LEU A 193 7.23 -6.89 8.83
N ASP A 194 7.97 -6.45 7.82
CA ASP A 194 8.27 -5.05 7.59
C ASP A 194 7.92 -4.65 6.16
N ARG A 195 7.02 -3.66 6.00
CA ARG A 195 6.71 -3.10 4.69
C ARG A 195 7.73 -2.04 4.30
N ARG A 196 8.71 -2.45 3.52
CA ARG A 196 9.82 -1.60 3.06
C ARG A 196 9.38 -0.53 2.05
N LYS A 197 8.34 -0.84 1.24
CA LYS A 197 7.84 0.06 0.20
C LYS A 197 6.32 -0.08 0.03
N ALA A 198 5.65 1.07 -0.24
CA ALA A 198 4.25 1.13 -0.66
C ALA A 198 4.06 2.22 -1.72
N GLY A 199 3.89 1.82 -2.98
CA GLY A 199 3.87 2.76 -4.12
C GLY A 199 5.19 3.56 -4.20
N PRO A 200 5.16 4.89 -4.18
CA PRO A 200 6.37 5.73 -4.25
C PRO A 200 7.12 5.85 -2.91
N PHE A 201 6.51 5.43 -1.80
CA PHE A 201 7.06 5.62 -0.46
C PHE A 201 7.95 4.45 -0.05
N ILE A 202 9.12 4.74 0.55
CA ILE A 202 10.08 3.79 1.10
C ILE A 202 10.27 4.06 2.59
N VAL A 203 10.64 3.03 3.35
CA VAL A 203 10.72 3.10 4.82
C VAL A 203 11.84 4.01 5.29
N GLU A 204 12.93 4.11 4.54
CA GLU A 204 14.09 4.96 4.84
C GLU A 204 13.72 6.45 4.91
N ASN A 205 12.71 6.85 4.14
CA ASN A 205 12.17 8.23 4.11
C ASN A 205 10.90 8.36 4.97
N GLY A 206 10.57 7.33 5.76
CA GLY A 206 9.41 7.32 6.65
C GLY A 206 9.68 8.04 7.96
N VAL A 207 8.73 8.87 8.41
CA VAL A 207 8.82 9.51 9.73
C VAL A 207 8.19 8.61 10.80
N THR A 208 8.86 8.46 11.95
CA THR A 208 8.28 7.69 13.07
C THR A 208 7.17 8.48 13.76
N PRO A 209 6.26 7.82 14.51
CA PRO A 209 5.22 8.49 15.29
C PRO A 209 5.76 9.54 16.25
N GLU A 210 6.89 9.26 16.91
CA GLU A 210 7.54 10.14 17.88
C GLU A 210 8.13 11.38 17.20
N ALA A 211 8.84 11.18 16.07
CA ALA A 211 9.40 12.29 15.29
C ALA A 211 8.29 13.18 14.72
N PHE A 212 7.18 12.57 14.26
CA PHE A 212 6.03 13.32 13.79
C PHE A 212 5.35 14.12 14.90
N ALA A 213 5.19 13.53 16.09
CA ALA A 213 4.64 14.24 17.26
C ALA A 213 5.49 15.45 17.64
N ALA A 214 6.81 15.29 17.70
CA ALA A 214 7.75 16.38 17.97
C ALA A 214 7.66 17.50 16.91
N ALA A 215 7.52 17.14 15.63
CA ALA A 215 7.34 18.10 14.55
C ALA A 215 6.00 18.87 14.66
N VAL A 216 4.94 18.21 15.15
CA VAL A 216 3.66 18.90 15.42
C VAL A 216 3.80 19.91 16.53
N GLU A 217 4.49 19.58 17.63
CA GLU A 217 4.78 20.48 18.74
C GLU A 217 5.62 21.68 18.27
N ALA A 218 6.62 21.43 17.41
CA ALA A 218 7.45 22.47 16.80
C ALA A 218 6.75 23.28 15.68
N GLY A 219 5.57 22.87 15.23
CA GLY A 219 4.84 23.53 14.14
C GLY A 219 5.38 23.23 12.72
N THR A 220 6.33 22.28 12.58
CA THR A 220 7.03 21.96 11.32
C THR A 220 6.50 20.71 10.62
N TRP A 221 5.50 20.02 11.17
CA TRP A 221 4.99 18.75 10.64
C TRP A 221 4.54 18.78 9.16
N ARG A 222 4.20 19.99 8.65
CA ARG A 222 3.82 20.14 7.24
C ARG A 222 4.97 19.85 6.28
N ASP A 223 6.21 19.95 6.74
CA ASP A 223 7.41 19.65 5.95
C ASP A 223 7.52 18.16 5.59
N PHE A 224 6.81 17.28 6.34
CA PHE A 224 6.73 15.84 6.06
C PHE A 224 5.58 15.46 5.12
N ILE A 225 4.80 16.43 4.65
CA ILE A 225 3.63 16.16 3.82
C ILE A 225 4.00 16.28 2.34
N HIS A 226 3.96 15.15 1.65
CA HIS A 226 4.12 15.09 0.20
C HIS A 226 2.85 15.59 -0.50
N THR A 227 3.02 16.16 -1.68
CA THR A 227 1.89 16.60 -2.52
C THR A 227 1.05 15.39 -2.96
N PRO A 228 -0.28 15.56 -3.19
CA PRO A 228 -1.16 14.44 -3.54
C PRO A 228 -0.71 13.68 -4.79
N ASP A 229 -0.17 14.38 -5.79
CA ASP A 229 0.29 13.80 -7.06
C ASP A 229 1.49 12.87 -6.93
N THR A 230 2.24 12.92 -5.80
CA THR A 230 3.32 11.97 -5.49
C THR A 230 2.82 10.52 -5.63
N VAL A 231 1.59 10.23 -5.24
CA VAL A 231 0.99 8.89 -5.31
C VAL A 231 0.89 8.36 -6.75
N VAL A 232 0.75 9.25 -7.70
CA VAL A 232 0.41 8.94 -9.10
C VAL A 232 1.47 9.41 -10.11
N GLN A 233 2.69 9.69 -9.64
CA GLN A 233 3.80 10.20 -10.50
C GLN A 233 4.19 9.23 -11.63
N HIS A 234 3.89 7.96 -11.50
CA HIS A 234 4.09 6.95 -12.54
C HIS A 234 3.15 7.12 -13.75
N LEU A 235 2.05 7.89 -13.62
CA LEU A 235 1.13 8.16 -14.72
C LEU A 235 1.67 9.30 -15.61
N PRO A 236 1.38 9.29 -16.92
CA PRO A 236 1.65 10.42 -17.81
C PRO A 236 0.97 11.71 -17.34
N SER A 237 1.47 12.85 -17.79
CA SER A 237 0.93 14.15 -17.41
C SER A 237 0.70 15.08 -18.60
N ALA A 238 -0.23 16.01 -18.42
CA ALA A 238 -0.48 17.11 -19.34
C ALA A 238 -0.68 18.41 -18.57
N THR A 239 -0.29 19.53 -19.17
CA THR A 239 -0.51 20.88 -18.64
C THR A 239 -1.61 21.56 -19.43
N VAL A 240 -2.51 22.23 -18.72
CA VAL A 240 -3.60 23.02 -19.30
C VAL A 240 -3.45 24.52 -18.97
N THR A 241 -4.01 25.36 -19.82
CA THR A 241 -3.95 26.81 -19.68
C THR A 241 -5.30 27.46 -19.93
N GLY A 242 -5.52 28.67 -19.42
CA GLY A 242 -6.69 29.50 -19.71
C GLY A 242 -8.03 28.81 -19.44
N ALA A 243 -8.89 28.79 -20.44
CA ALA A 243 -10.24 28.24 -20.32
C ALA A 243 -10.27 26.74 -20.01
N MET A 244 -9.27 25.97 -20.49
CA MET A 244 -9.18 24.52 -20.20
C MET A 244 -8.93 24.25 -18.71
N GLU A 245 -8.16 25.09 -18.04
CA GLU A 245 -7.96 24.98 -16.60
C GLU A 245 -9.28 25.11 -15.83
N SER A 246 -10.09 26.11 -16.20
CA SER A 246 -11.43 26.26 -15.63
C SER A 246 -12.33 25.05 -15.92
N PHE A 247 -12.25 24.46 -17.11
CA PHE A 247 -13.04 23.26 -17.43
C PHE A 247 -12.62 22.08 -16.56
N VAL A 248 -11.31 21.83 -16.40
CA VAL A 248 -10.79 20.76 -15.53
C VAL A 248 -11.25 20.94 -14.10
N LYS A 249 -11.12 22.15 -13.53
CA LYS A 249 -11.55 22.48 -12.16
C LYS A 249 -13.06 22.25 -11.94
N ASN A 250 -13.86 22.40 -12.99
CA ASN A 250 -15.30 22.16 -12.95
C ASN A 250 -15.70 20.74 -13.41
N GLY A 251 -14.75 19.81 -13.58
CA GLY A 251 -15.02 18.44 -13.98
C GLY A 251 -15.51 18.28 -15.42
N ARG A 252 -15.33 19.30 -16.27
CA ARG A 252 -15.75 19.29 -17.68
C ARG A 252 -14.69 18.61 -18.55
N PRO A 253 -15.08 17.80 -19.54
CA PRO A 253 -14.15 17.17 -20.46
C PRO A 253 -13.28 18.20 -21.21
N VAL A 254 -12.02 17.82 -21.44
CA VAL A 254 -11.02 18.63 -22.16
C VAL A 254 -10.27 17.77 -23.17
N THR A 255 -9.68 18.39 -24.18
CA THR A 255 -8.72 17.74 -25.06
C THR A 255 -7.30 17.99 -24.53
N LEU A 256 -6.54 16.94 -24.26
CA LEU A 256 -5.15 17.00 -23.80
C LEU A 256 -4.22 16.46 -24.89
N GLY A 257 -3.21 17.26 -25.24
CA GLY A 257 -2.27 16.91 -26.30
C GLY A 257 -2.85 17.04 -27.71
N SER A 258 -2.00 16.78 -28.74
CA SER A 258 -2.46 16.68 -30.11
C SER A 258 -3.18 15.35 -30.36
N ARG A 259 -3.95 15.29 -31.46
CA ARG A 259 -4.66 14.07 -31.87
C ARG A 259 -3.67 12.92 -32.17
N GLU A 260 -2.48 13.27 -32.68
CA GLU A 260 -1.40 12.31 -32.95
C GLU A 260 -0.78 11.79 -31.64
N ALA A 261 -0.57 12.65 -30.65
CA ALA A 261 -0.02 12.27 -29.35
C ALA A 261 -0.97 11.36 -28.52
N THR A 262 -2.25 11.35 -28.86
CA THR A 262 -3.28 10.53 -28.18
C THR A 262 -3.77 9.36 -29.00
N ALA A 263 -3.28 9.15 -30.22
CA ALA A 263 -3.75 8.10 -31.13
C ALA A 263 -3.59 6.69 -30.54
N ASP A 264 -2.44 6.43 -29.88
CA ASP A 264 -2.09 5.14 -29.29
C ASP A 264 -2.56 5.01 -27.82
N VAL A 265 -3.21 6.04 -27.28
CA VAL A 265 -3.71 5.98 -25.90
C VAL A 265 -4.94 5.08 -25.82
N GLU A 266 -4.94 4.15 -24.90
CA GLU A 266 -6.05 3.24 -24.70
C GLU A 266 -7.25 3.95 -24.04
N HIS A 267 -8.46 3.47 -24.38
CA HIS A 267 -9.67 3.91 -23.67
C HIS A 267 -9.54 3.59 -22.17
N GLY A 268 -9.84 4.57 -21.32
CA GLY A 268 -9.73 4.41 -19.86
C GLY A 268 -8.38 4.76 -19.25
N ALA A 269 -7.36 5.07 -20.06
CA ALA A 269 -6.07 5.53 -19.56
C ALA A 269 -6.21 6.75 -18.66
N LEU A 270 -5.41 6.81 -17.58
CA LEU A 270 -5.39 7.92 -16.62
C LEU A 270 -4.17 8.81 -16.84
N TRP A 271 -4.39 10.12 -16.88
CA TRP A 271 -3.33 11.13 -16.90
C TRP A 271 -3.50 12.11 -15.75
N ARG A 272 -2.35 12.62 -15.28
CA ARG A 272 -2.27 13.75 -14.35
C ARG A 272 -2.45 15.05 -15.12
N VAL A 273 -3.27 15.96 -14.62
CA VAL A 273 -3.50 17.27 -15.24
C VAL A 273 -3.01 18.36 -14.31
N TYR A 274 -2.17 19.23 -14.84
CA TYR A 274 -1.59 20.38 -14.13
C TYR A 274 -2.02 21.68 -14.74
N SER A 275 -2.07 22.73 -13.91
CA SER A 275 -2.18 24.12 -14.37
C SER A 275 -0.85 24.59 -14.97
N HIS A 276 -0.87 25.77 -15.59
CA HIS A 276 0.34 26.38 -16.16
C HIS A 276 1.42 26.68 -15.10
N ASP A 277 1.02 27.02 -13.89
CA ASP A 277 1.92 27.28 -12.74
C ASP A 277 2.32 25.99 -11.98
N GLY A 278 2.02 24.82 -12.54
CA GLY A 278 2.45 23.51 -12.02
C GLY A 278 1.61 22.97 -10.87
N GLN A 279 0.40 23.48 -10.64
CA GLN A 279 -0.50 22.94 -9.63
C GLN A 279 -1.21 21.68 -10.14
N PHE A 280 -1.27 20.64 -9.32
CA PHE A 280 -2.00 19.42 -9.64
C PHE A 280 -3.51 19.66 -9.57
N LEU A 281 -4.19 19.60 -10.71
CA LEU A 281 -5.62 19.88 -10.84
C LEU A 281 -6.50 18.64 -10.80
N ALA A 282 -6.10 17.57 -11.49
CA ALA A 282 -6.96 16.40 -11.62
C ALA A 282 -6.21 15.14 -12.04
N LEU A 283 -6.85 14.00 -11.76
CA LEU A 283 -6.71 12.79 -12.57
C LEU A 283 -7.83 12.78 -13.61
N ALA A 284 -7.47 12.65 -14.88
CA ALA A 284 -8.44 12.58 -15.98
C ALA A 284 -8.32 11.25 -16.70
N ARG A 285 -9.49 10.70 -17.08
CA ARG A 285 -9.61 9.44 -17.83
C ARG A 285 -9.91 9.72 -19.29
N PHE A 286 -9.23 8.99 -20.16
CA PHE A 286 -9.41 9.12 -21.60
C PHE A 286 -10.67 8.40 -22.08
N ASP A 287 -11.55 9.13 -22.76
CA ASP A 287 -12.70 8.61 -23.50
C ASP A 287 -12.32 8.55 -24.99
N LYS A 288 -11.84 7.41 -25.46
CA LYS A 288 -11.34 7.23 -26.83
C LYS A 288 -12.42 7.50 -27.88
N PRO A 289 -13.67 7.01 -27.75
CA PRO A 289 -14.76 7.35 -28.68
C PRO A 289 -14.97 8.84 -28.87
N LEU A 290 -14.87 9.64 -27.81
CA LEU A 290 -15.05 11.08 -27.86
C LEU A 290 -13.75 11.87 -28.14
N GLY A 291 -12.58 11.21 -28.04
CA GLY A 291 -11.27 11.87 -28.12
C GLY A 291 -11.04 12.89 -27.02
N GLN A 292 -11.66 12.70 -25.85
CA GLN A 292 -11.66 13.67 -24.75
C GLN A 292 -11.20 13.05 -23.44
N TRP A 293 -10.70 13.89 -22.55
CA TRP A 293 -10.30 13.53 -21.20
C TRP A 293 -11.32 14.05 -20.20
N LYS A 294 -11.90 13.16 -19.41
CA LYS A 294 -12.86 13.48 -18.38
C LYS A 294 -12.18 13.51 -17.02
N PRO A 295 -12.14 14.66 -16.33
CA PRO A 295 -11.65 14.73 -14.96
C PRO A 295 -12.50 13.83 -14.03
N GLU A 296 -11.86 12.84 -13.38
CA GLU A 296 -12.53 11.94 -12.43
C GLU A 296 -12.32 12.39 -10.98
N LYS A 297 -11.11 12.86 -10.68
CA LYS A 297 -10.75 13.34 -9.34
C LYS A 297 -10.14 14.72 -9.50
N VAL A 298 -10.91 15.74 -9.17
CA VAL A 298 -10.47 17.13 -9.23
C VAL A 298 -9.96 17.57 -7.87
N PHE A 299 -8.85 18.26 -7.82
CA PHE A 299 -8.20 18.75 -6.61
C PHE A 299 -8.22 20.27 -6.62
N ASP A 300 -8.60 20.86 -5.48
CA ASP A 300 -8.44 22.30 -5.30
C ASP A 300 -6.97 22.56 -4.99
N PRO A 301 -6.29 23.35 -5.82
CA PRO A 301 -4.90 23.66 -5.59
C PRO A 301 -4.78 24.53 -4.33
N GLU A 302 -4.12 24.01 -3.31
CA GLU A 302 -3.61 24.83 -2.22
C GLU A 302 -2.14 25.15 -2.49
N PRO A 303 -1.65 26.34 -2.13
CA PRO A 303 -0.23 26.62 -2.20
C PRO A 303 0.49 25.76 -1.15
N VAL A 304 0.95 24.58 -1.57
CA VAL A 304 1.82 23.73 -0.74
C VAL A 304 3.25 24.24 -0.93
N ALA A 305 3.88 24.64 0.16
CA ALA A 305 5.33 24.82 0.16
C ALA A 305 5.98 23.51 -0.32
N ARG A 306 6.75 23.57 -1.41
CA ARG A 306 7.45 22.39 -1.93
C ARG A 306 8.40 21.87 -0.86
N VAL A 307 8.21 20.65 -0.42
CA VAL A 307 9.24 19.91 0.31
C VAL A 307 10.45 19.82 -0.62
N LYS A 308 11.57 20.39 -0.23
CA LYS A 308 12.83 20.20 -0.94
C LYS A 308 13.18 18.71 -0.82
N ASP A 309 13.22 18.01 -1.94
CA ASP A 309 13.70 16.65 -2.01
C ASP A 309 15.19 16.63 -1.63
N PRO A 310 15.58 16.04 -0.48
CA PRO A 310 17.00 16.01 -0.08
C PRO A 310 17.86 15.11 -0.98
N ALA A 311 17.27 14.36 -1.92
CA ALA A 311 17.98 13.46 -2.83
C ALA A 311 18.40 14.12 -4.16
N LEU A 312 18.10 15.42 -4.38
CA LEU A 312 18.45 16.17 -5.60
C LEU A 312 19.40 17.34 -5.36
N SER A 313 20.18 17.33 -4.27
CA SER A 313 21.27 18.28 -4.01
C SER A 313 22.64 17.60 -4.03
#